data_21fe76f8a5c2127ebd67f214f2bb12f1
#
_entry.id   21fe76f8a5c2127ebd67f214f2bb12f1
#
_cell.length_a   1.000
_cell.length_b   1.000
_cell.length_c   1.000
_cell.angle_alpha   90.00
_cell.angle_beta   90.00
_cell.angle_gamma   90.00
#
_symmetry.space_group_name_H-M   'P 1'
#
loop_
_entity.id
_entity.type
_entity.pdbx_description
1 polymer ?
#
loop_
_entity_poly.entity_id
_entity_poly.type
_entity_poly.pdbx_seq_one_letter_code
_entity_poly.pdbx_strand_id
1 'polypeptide(L)'
;MPPFAVPTELARRYDVCFKSIAIGKWVNLDMLAVRDPDVLIDEIDPEFYDEDERLPYWAEIWPSAIGLGRHLFEYPAPAGSRILELGCGIGLAGIAAAAAGLAVTACDYEEDALAFARYNARLNALDGRVSFRFLDWRNPDLDRKYAIVIGSDILYERPNHDPIQRLLHETLEKGGMFLASDPDRRAAAPFVESMIARGYRHSAQPRKVKFESKDNRVIVHRFLKAD
;
A
#
# COMPACT_ATOMS: atom_id res chain seq x y z
N MET A 1 23.35 -3.24 11.89
CA MET A 1 22.35 -3.86 12.79
C MET A 1 21.24 -2.82 13.01
N PRO A 2 19.96 -3.25 13.10
CA PRO A 2 18.89 -2.30 13.37
C PRO A 2 19.12 -1.58 14.70
N PRO A 3 18.68 -0.34 14.85
CA PRO A 3 18.92 0.47 16.06
C PRO A 3 18.14 -0.03 17.28
N PHE A 4 17.20 -0.94 17.12
CA PHE A 4 16.39 -1.56 18.18
C PHE A 4 16.00 -2.99 17.81
N ALA A 5 15.67 -3.80 18.83
CA ALA A 5 15.31 -5.20 18.65
C ALA A 5 14.01 -5.35 17.84
N VAL A 6 13.93 -6.42 17.07
CA VAL A 6 12.67 -6.86 16.46
C VAL A 6 11.71 -7.24 17.57
N PRO A 7 10.42 -6.85 17.52
CA PRO A 7 9.42 -7.28 18.48
C PRO A 7 9.42 -8.80 18.63
N THR A 8 9.47 -9.27 19.87
CA THR A 8 9.56 -10.71 20.18
C THR A 8 8.42 -11.51 19.56
N GLU A 9 7.24 -10.91 19.47
CA GLU A 9 6.06 -11.53 18.90
C GLU A 9 6.24 -11.82 17.41
N LEU A 10 6.73 -10.82 16.63
CA LEU A 10 7.04 -11.02 15.21
C LEU A 10 8.16 -12.03 15.00
N ALA A 11 9.24 -11.94 15.79
CA ALA A 11 10.38 -12.84 15.66
C ALA A 11 10.07 -14.31 16.05
N ARG A 12 9.01 -14.54 16.83
CA ARG A 12 8.55 -15.90 17.18
C ARG A 12 7.63 -16.51 16.11
N ARG A 13 6.83 -15.67 15.45
CA ARG A 13 5.82 -16.12 14.47
C ARG A 13 6.37 -16.22 13.05
N TYR A 14 7.40 -15.43 12.73
CA TYR A 14 7.88 -15.30 11.37
C TYR A 14 9.41 -15.44 11.28
N ASP A 15 9.91 -16.13 10.27
CA ASP A 15 11.32 -16.01 9.86
C ASP A 15 11.51 -14.67 9.16
N VAL A 16 12.13 -13.71 9.84
CA VAL A 16 12.25 -12.34 9.37
C VAL A 16 13.65 -12.01 8.85
N CYS A 17 13.71 -11.07 7.92
CA CYS A 17 14.96 -10.54 7.38
C CYS A 17 14.86 -9.03 7.19
N PHE A 18 16.01 -8.36 7.05
CA PHE A 18 16.08 -6.96 6.68
C PHE A 18 16.39 -6.83 5.19
N LYS A 19 15.61 -5.99 4.50
CA LYS A 19 15.81 -5.64 3.11
C LYS A 19 15.95 -4.13 3.00
N SER A 20 16.93 -3.64 2.22
CA SER A 20 17.06 -2.19 1.92
C SER A 20 16.48 -1.92 0.54
N ILE A 21 15.44 -1.10 0.47
CA ILE A 21 14.64 -0.86 -0.72
C ILE A 21 14.89 0.56 -1.24
N ALA A 22 15.43 0.67 -2.46
CA ALA A 22 15.68 1.95 -3.10
C ALA A 22 14.40 2.54 -3.71
N ILE A 23 13.97 3.69 -3.19
CA ILE A 23 12.91 4.49 -3.81
C ILE A 23 13.57 5.47 -4.80
N GLY A 24 13.96 4.92 -5.96
CA GLY A 24 14.70 5.67 -6.96
C GLY A 24 16.03 6.22 -6.44
N LYS A 25 16.27 7.51 -6.73
CA LYS A 25 17.47 8.24 -6.28
C LYS A 25 17.24 9.02 -4.97
N TRP A 26 16.04 8.96 -4.40
CA TRP A 26 15.65 9.85 -3.29
C TRP A 26 15.99 9.29 -1.93
N VAL A 27 15.64 8.03 -1.67
CA VAL A 27 15.85 7.40 -0.36
C VAL A 27 15.97 5.89 -0.49
N ASN A 28 16.76 5.28 0.41
CA ASN A 28 16.71 3.86 0.70
C ASN A 28 15.92 3.67 1.99
N LEU A 29 14.94 2.79 1.97
CA LEU A 29 14.14 2.42 3.12
C LEU A 29 14.55 1.03 3.60
N ASP A 30 14.88 0.93 4.87
CA ASP A 30 15.18 -0.35 5.50
C ASP A 30 13.87 -0.97 5.99
N MET A 31 13.62 -2.21 5.56
CA MET A 31 12.36 -2.91 5.82
C MET A 31 12.63 -4.23 6.54
N LEU A 32 11.98 -4.45 7.65
CA LEU A 32 11.76 -5.79 8.20
C LEU A 32 10.69 -6.47 7.34
N ALA A 33 10.97 -7.65 6.84
CA ALA A 33 10.06 -8.43 6.02
C ALA A 33 10.11 -9.91 6.42
N VAL A 34 9.10 -10.66 6.07
CA VAL A 34 9.16 -12.13 6.09
C VAL A 34 10.17 -12.57 5.04
N ARG A 35 11.06 -13.50 5.40
CA ARG A 35 12.16 -13.95 4.52
C ARG A 35 11.63 -14.60 3.26
N ASP A 36 10.69 -15.51 3.43
CA ASP A 36 10.03 -16.27 2.37
C ASP A 36 8.51 -16.23 2.61
N PRO A 37 7.78 -15.27 1.99
CA PRO A 37 6.34 -15.16 2.15
C PRO A 37 5.55 -16.37 1.62
N ASP A 38 6.09 -17.13 0.66
CA ASP A 38 5.40 -18.28 0.07
C ASP A 38 5.15 -19.37 1.13
N VAL A 39 6.03 -19.48 2.15
CA VAL A 39 5.83 -20.41 3.28
C VAL A 39 4.52 -20.14 4.02
N LEU A 40 4.10 -18.87 4.12
CA LEU A 40 2.84 -18.52 4.80
C LEU A 40 1.61 -18.99 4.01
N ILE A 41 1.73 -19.09 2.70
CA ILE A 41 0.67 -19.61 1.82
C ILE A 41 0.56 -21.12 2.00
N ASP A 42 1.69 -21.83 2.08
CA ASP A 42 1.75 -23.27 2.25
C ASP A 42 1.22 -23.73 3.63
N GLU A 43 1.24 -22.85 4.63
CA GLU A 43 0.75 -23.13 6.00
C GLU A 43 -0.78 -22.92 6.13
N ILE A 44 -1.46 -22.38 5.11
CA ILE A 44 -2.91 -22.18 5.16
C ILE A 44 -3.60 -23.54 5.02
N ASP A 45 -4.43 -23.87 6.00
CA ASP A 45 -5.30 -25.05 5.93
C ASP A 45 -6.31 -24.87 4.79
N PRO A 46 -6.38 -25.79 3.81
CA PRO A 46 -7.32 -25.72 2.71
C PRO A 46 -8.79 -25.58 3.13
N GLU A 47 -9.17 -26.10 4.30
CA GLU A 47 -10.54 -25.98 4.84
C GLU A 47 -10.87 -24.52 5.24
N PHE A 48 -9.88 -23.74 5.68
CA PHE A 48 -10.07 -22.31 6.01
C PHE A 48 -9.99 -21.39 4.78
N TYR A 49 -9.37 -21.85 3.69
CA TYR A 49 -9.27 -21.07 2.45
C TYR A 49 -10.64 -20.80 1.81
N ASP A 50 -11.57 -21.76 1.91
CA ASP A 50 -12.91 -21.63 1.33
C ASP A 50 -13.82 -20.62 2.06
N GLU A 51 -13.49 -20.25 3.32
CA GLU A 51 -14.32 -19.32 4.09
C GLU A 51 -13.95 -17.84 3.89
N ASP A 52 -12.69 -17.51 3.64
CA ASP A 52 -12.24 -16.09 3.68
C ASP A 52 -11.30 -15.69 2.52
N GLU A 53 -10.84 -16.62 1.67
CA GLU A 53 -9.94 -16.41 0.51
C GLU A 53 -8.72 -15.49 0.80
N ARG A 54 -8.32 -15.36 2.08
CA ARG A 54 -7.27 -14.44 2.50
C ARG A 54 -5.91 -15.08 2.40
N LEU A 55 -5.17 -14.71 1.37
CA LEU A 55 -3.77 -15.06 1.25
C LEU A 55 -2.89 -14.00 1.94
N PRO A 56 -1.77 -14.38 2.58
CA PRO A 56 -0.91 -13.47 3.33
C PRO A 56 -0.05 -12.59 2.41
N TYR A 57 -0.64 -12.04 1.35
CA TYR A 57 0.02 -11.13 0.40
C TYR A 57 0.58 -9.86 1.06
N TRP A 58 0.09 -9.54 2.26
CA TRP A 58 0.59 -8.43 3.06
C TRP A 58 2.07 -8.56 3.43
N ALA A 59 2.59 -9.80 3.51
CA ALA A 59 3.96 -10.10 3.94
C ALA A 59 5.01 -9.85 2.85
N GLU A 60 4.59 -9.72 1.59
CA GLU A 60 5.47 -9.55 0.44
C GLU A 60 5.74 -8.08 0.12
N ILE A 61 6.95 -7.81 -0.39
CA ILE A 61 7.30 -6.51 -0.94
C ILE A 61 6.97 -6.48 -2.43
N TRP A 62 5.90 -5.80 -2.78
CA TRP A 62 5.44 -5.67 -4.16
C TRP A 62 6.18 -4.55 -4.90
N PRO A 63 6.66 -4.79 -6.14
CA PRO A 63 7.25 -3.74 -6.99
C PRO A 63 6.34 -2.54 -7.21
N SER A 64 5.03 -2.73 -7.15
CA SER A 64 4.02 -1.68 -7.27
C SER A 64 4.16 -0.63 -6.16
N ALA A 65 4.48 -1.03 -4.93
CA ALA A 65 4.73 -0.10 -3.82
C ALA A 65 5.97 0.78 -4.07
N ILE A 66 7.02 0.21 -4.65
CA ILE A 66 8.22 0.97 -5.05
C ILE A 66 7.87 1.98 -6.16
N GLY A 67 7.09 1.55 -7.15
CA GLY A 67 6.63 2.41 -8.24
C GLY A 67 5.79 3.58 -7.76
N LEU A 68 4.87 3.33 -6.83
CA LEU A 68 4.03 4.36 -6.20
C LEU A 68 4.87 5.31 -5.35
N GLY A 69 5.78 4.80 -4.52
CA GLY A 69 6.70 5.62 -3.74
C GLY A 69 7.52 6.57 -4.61
N ARG A 70 8.10 6.09 -5.73
CA ARG A 70 8.81 6.93 -6.70
C ARG A 70 7.90 8.02 -7.29
N HIS A 71 6.64 7.67 -7.60
CA HIS A 71 5.69 8.62 -8.14
C HIS A 71 5.44 9.79 -7.15
N LEU A 72 5.31 9.51 -5.87
CA LEU A 72 5.06 10.52 -4.84
C LEU A 72 6.25 11.49 -4.67
N PHE A 73 7.48 11.04 -4.87
CA PHE A 73 8.65 11.93 -4.90
C PHE A 73 8.74 12.78 -6.17
N GLU A 74 8.35 12.24 -7.33
CA GLU A 74 8.38 12.96 -8.61
C GLU A 74 7.26 13.99 -8.74
N TYR A 75 6.12 13.70 -8.15
CA TYR A 75 4.91 14.53 -8.18
C TYR A 75 4.46 14.84 -6.74
N PRO A 76 5.19 15.71 -6.03
CA PRO A 76 4.90 15.99 -4.64
C PRO A 76 3.51 16.58 -4.47
N ALA A 77 2.79 16.10 -3.47
CA ALA A 77 1.49 16.64 -3.11
C ALA A 77 1.63 18.04 -2.50
N PRO A 78 0.58 18.87 -2.54
CA PRO A 78 0.57 20.14 -1.84
C PRO A 78 0.90 19.98 -0.35
N ALA A 79 1.62 20.96 0.20
CA ALA A 79 1.97 20.95 1.62
C ALA A 79 0.71 20.85 2.50
N GLY A 80 0.74 20.00 3.53
CA GLY A 80 -0.38 19.78 4.43
C GLY A 80 -1.46 18.81 3.90
N SER A 81 -1.28 18.21 2.71
CA SER A 81 -2.18 17.16 2.22
C SER A 81 -2.22 15.99 3.18
N ARG A 82 -3.45 15.55 3.47
CA ARG A 82 -3.69 14.31 4.23
C ARG A 82 -3.77 13.14 3.28
N ILE A 83 -3.00 12.10 3.58
CA ILE A 83 -2.92 10.88 2.79
C ILE A 83 -3.50 9.72 3.57
N LEU A 84 -4.37 8.95 2.92
CA LEU A 84 -4.82 7.64 3.38
C LEU A 84 -4.20 6.57 2.48
N GLU A 85 -3.57 5.57 3.06
CA GLU A 85 -3.13 4.37 2.37
C GLU A 85 -4.06 3.21 2.68
N LEU A 86 -4.53 2.53 1.64
CA LEU A 86 -5.36 1.33 1.72
C LEU A 86 -4.51 0.10 1.42
N GLY A 87 -4.60 -0.94 2.26
CA GLY A 87 -3.84 -2.17 2.09
C GLY A 87 -2.34 -1.91 2.17
N CYS A 88 -1.87 -1.38 3.30
CA CYS A 88 -0.48 -0.95 3.42
C CYS A 88 0.51 -2.12 3.49
N GLY A 89 0.07 -3.35 3.80
CA GLY A 89 0.94 -4.48 4.06
C GLY A 89 2.02 -4.11 5.07
N ILE A 90 3.28 -4.40 4.78
CA ILE A 90 4.41 -4.06 5.66
C ILE A 90 4.81 -2.58 5.60
N GLY A 91 4.03 -1.71 4.92
CA GLY A 91 4.08 -0.25 5.01
C GLY A 91 4.96 0.47 3.99
N LEU A 92 5.47 -0.19 2.94
CA LEU A 92 6.49 0.39 2.06
C LEU A 92 6.03 1.68 1.36
N ALA A 93 4.82 1.72 0.77
CA ALA A 93 4.38 2.88 -0.01
C ALA A 93 4.03 4.08 0.89
N GLY A 94 3.38 3.84 2.05
CA GLY A 94 3.09 4.89 3.04
C GLY A 94 4.35 5.44 3.69
N ILE A 95 5.33 4.61 4.01
CA ILE A 95 6.62 5.03 4.55
C ILE A 95 7.38 5.86 3.49
N ALA A 96 7.33 5.46 2.21
CA ALA A 96 7.91 6.26 1.13
C ALA A 96 7.21 7.61 0.98
N ALA A 97 5.87 7.67 1.13
CA ALA A 97 5.12 8.91 1.16
C ALA A 97 5.53 9.81 2.33
N ALA A 98 5.73 9.22 3.52
CA ALA A 98 6.21 9.93 4.70
C ALA A 98 7.63 10.47 4.51
N ALA A 99 8.52 9.70 3.87
CA ALA A 99 9.87 10.14 3.50
C ALA A 99 9.85 11.29 2.48
N ALA A 100 8.83 11.34 1.61
CA ALA A 100 8.57 12.47 0.71
C ALA A 100 7.97 13.71 1.44
N GLY A 101 7.83 13.67 2.77
CA GLY A 101 7.39 14.79 3.59
C GLY A 101 5.89 14.83 3.91
N LEU A 102 5.14 13.79 3.59
CA LEU A 102 3.70 13.73 3.77
C LEU A 102 3.33 13.14 5.14
N ALA A 103 2.13 13.50 5.63
CA ALA A 103 1.53 12.88 6.81
C ALA A 103 0.54 11.79 6.35
N VAL A 104 0.75 10.55 6.77
CA VAL A 104 0.04 9.38 6.25
C VAL A 104 -0.76 8.70 7.34
N THR A 105 -1.99 8.30 7.01
CA THR A 105 -2.73 7.27 7.75
C THR A 105 -2.68 6.00 6.92
N ALA A 106 -1.89 5.01 7.34
CA ALA A 106 -1.75 3.74 6.67
C ALA A 106 -2.71 2.72 7.28
N CYS A 107 -3.46 2.04 6.44
CA CYS A 107 -4.50 1.11 6.87
C CYS A 107 -4.30 -0.28 6.25
N ASP A 108 -4.58 -1.29 7.07
CA ASP A 108 -4.69 -2.67 6.65
C ASP A 108 -5.74 -3.39 7.51
N TYR A 109 -6.29 -4.50 7.05
CA TYR A 109 -7.17 -5.35 7.84
C TYR A 109 -6.43 -6.51 8.53
N GLU A 110 -5.11 -6.63 8.27
CA GLU A 110 -4.24 -7.59 8.92
C GLU A 110 -3.42 -6.92 10.03
N GLU A 111 -3.63 -7.35 11.28
CA GLU A 111 -2.91 -6.79 12.44
C GLU A 111 -1.40 -7.05 12.35
N ASP A 112 -1.00 -8.20 11.80
CA ASP A 112 0.42 -8.50 11.61
C ASP A 112 1.07 -7.60 10.58
N ALA A 113 0.38 -7.28 9.48
CA ALA A 113 0.82 -6.27 8.51
C ALA A 113 1.08 -4.93 9.20
N LEU A 114 0.12 -4.47 10.02
CA LEU A 114 0.25 -3.23 10.78
C LEU A 114 1.39 -3.28 11.80
N ALA A 115 1.66 -4.44 12.42
CA ALA A 115 2.77 -4.60 13.34
C ALA A 115 4.12 -4.45 12.62
N PHE A 116 4.29 -5.10 11.46
CA PHE A 116 5.46 -4.90 10.60
C PHE A 116 5.57 -3.44 10.14
N ALA A 117 4.50 -2.83 9.66
CA ALA A 117 4.48 -1.46 9.15
C ALA A 117 4.88 -0.43 10.24
N ARG A 118 4.38 -0.59 11.47
CA ARG A 118 4.79 0.24 12.63
C ARG A 118 6.29 0.12 12.91
N TYR A 119 6.80 -1.11 12.92
CA TYR A 119 8.23 -1.34 13.11
C TYR A 119 9.06 -0.69 12.00
N ASN A 120 8.63 -0.86 10.75
CA ASN A 120 9.30 -0.32 9.57
C ASN A 120 9.31 1.22 9.53
N ALA A 121 8.21 1.86 9.92
CA ALA A 121 8.17 3.32 10.05
C ALA A 121 9.18 3.81 11.09
N ARG A 122 9.25 3.16 12.25
CA ARG A 122 10.22 3.46 13.30
C ARG A 122 11.66 3.18 12.85
N LEU A 123 11.89 2.08 12.12
CA LEU A 123 13.21 1.71 11.59
C LEU A 123 13.81 2.82 10.69
N ASN A 124 12.93 3.54 9.99
CA ASN A 124 13.29 4.65 9.11
C ASN A 124 13.13 6.04 9.77
N ALA A 125 12.89 6.11 11.09
CA ALA A 125 12.66 7.35 11.85
C ALA A 125 11.49 8.18 11.28
N LEU A 126 10.43 7.52 10.81
CA LEU A 126 9.24 8.12 10.21
C LEU A 126 7.94 7.83 10.99
N ASP A 127 8.05 7.21 12.16
CA ASP A 127 6.92 6.86 13.05
C ASP A 127 6.13 8.09 13.53
N GLY A 128 6.75 9.27 13.59
CA GLY A 128 6.05 10.55 13.84
C GLY A 128 5.24 11.08 12.64
N ARG A 129 5.35 10.49 11.44
CA ARG A 129 4.68 10.92 10.21
C ARG A 129 3.66 9.93 9.68
N VAL A 130 3.68 8.69 10.17
CA VAL A 130 2.74 7.63 9.77
C VAL A 130 1.94 7.18 10.98
N SER A 131 0.63 7.29 10.90
CA SER A 131 -0.31 6.65 11.83
C SER A 131 -0.86 5.38 11.21
N PHE A 132 -1.09 4.36 12.03
CA PHE A 132 -1.55 3.05 11.56
C PHE A 132 -2.92 2.73 12.14
N ARG A 133 -3.84 2.27 11.28
CA ARG A 133 -5.22 1.98 11.65
C ARG A 133 -5.65 0.65 11.05
N PHE A 134 -6.27 -0.21 11.86
CA PHE A 134 -7.02 -1.36 11.35
C PHE A 134 -8.22 -0.86 10.55
N LEU A 135 -8.37 -1.34 9.32
CA LEU A 135 -9.48 -0.94 8.45
C LEU A 135 -9.75 -2.02 7.41
N ASP A 136 -10.99 -2.49 7.42
CA ASP A 136 -11.56 -3.28 6.34
C ASP A 136 -12.35 -2.35 5.41
N TRP A 137 -11.94 -2.21 4.17
CA TRP A 137 -12.64 -1.35 3.18
C TRP A 137 -14.04 -1.83 2.83
N ARG A 138 -14.41 -3.07 3.19
CA ARG A 138 -15.77 -3.61 3.05
C ARG A 138 -16.73 -2.97 4.06
N ASN A 139 -16.22 -2.59 5.23
CA ASN A 139 -16.94 -1.91 6.30
C ASN A 139 -16.09 -0.81 6.93
N PRO A 140 -15.78 0.27 6.19
CA PRO A 140 -14.86 1.30 6.64
C PRO A 140 -15.46 2.14 7.77
N ASP A 141 -14.68 2.34 8.84
CA ASP A 141 -14.95 3.33 9.89
C ASP A 141 -13.96 4.49 9.72
N LEU A 142 -14.31 5.48 8.91
CA LEU A 142 -13.50 6.67 8.65
C LEU A 142 -14.31 7.92 8.94
N ASP A 143 -13.78 8.79 9.79
CA ASP A 143 -14.42 10.00 10.32
C ASP A 143 -14.03 11.28 9.56
N ARG A 144 -13.17 11.18 8.55
CA ARG A 144 -12.61 12.33 7.82
C ARG A 144 -12.41 12.07 6.35
N LYS A 145 -12.20 13.18 5.61
CA LYS A 145 -11.84 13.14 4.20
C LYS A 145 -10.35 13.37 4.01
N TYR A 146 -9.86 12.93 2.84
CA TYR A 146 -8.46 12.98 2.45
C TYR A 146 -8.32 13.63 1.08
N ALA A 147 -7.31 14.49 0.92
CA ALA A 147 -6.97 15.06 -0.37
C ALA A 147 -6.40 13.99 -1.32
N ILE A 148 -5.71 12.99 -0.74
CA ILE A 148 -5.10 11.91 -1.50
C ILE A 148 -5.38 10.58 -0.79
N VAL A 149 -5.81 9.59 -1.57
CA VAL A 149 -5.84 8.18 -1.18
C VAL A 149 -4.85 7.44 -2.06
N ILE A 150 -4.06 6.54 -1.48
CA ILE A 150 -3.11 5.71 -2.21
C ILE A 150 -3.38 4.24 -1.94
N GLY A 151 -2.98 3.37 -2.89
CA GLY A 151 -3.01 1.92 -2.70
C GLY A 151 -2.11 1.23 -3.71
N SER A 152 -1.31 0.29 -3.25
CA SER A 152 -0.42 -0.47 -4.11
C SER A 152 -0.85 -1.94 -4.16
N ASP A 153 -1.05 -2.44 -5.38
CA ASP A 153 -1.44 -3.84 -5.66
C ASP A 153 -2.74 -4.28 -4.96
N ILE A 154 -3.77 -3.41 -4.90
CA ILE A 154 -5.05 -3.69 -4.24
C ILE A 154 -6.21 -3.91 -5.22
N LEU A 155 -5.96 -3.87 -6.54
CA LEU A 155 -7.00 -3.99 -7.58
C LEU A 155 -7.04 -5.37 -8.24
N TYR A 156 -6.40 -6.39 -7.65
CA TYR A 156 -6.27 -7.71 -8.24
C TYR A 156 -7.52 -8.59 -8.04
N GLU A 157 -8.34 -8.32 -7.02
CA GLU A 157 -9.57 -9.05 -6.72
C GLU A 157 -10.81 -8.23 -7.06
N ARG A 158 -11.64 -8.75 -7.98
CA ARG A 158 -12.87 -8.09 -8.41
C ARG A 158 -13.88 -7.82 -7.28
N PRO A 159 -14.10 -8.73 -6.31
CA PRO A 159 -15.00 -8.46 -5.19
C PRO A 159 -14.65 -7.21 -4.38
N ASN A 160 -13.39 -6.81 -4.35
CA ASN A 160 -12.91 -5.63 -3.63
C ASN A 160 -13.16 -4.31 -4.39
N HIS A 161 -13.47 -4.35 -5.69
CA HIS A 161 -13.60 -3.13 -6.50
C HIS A 161 -14.74 -2.23 -5.99
N ASP A 162 -15.93 -2.75 -5.78
CA ASP A 162 -17.07 -1.96 -5.32
C ASP A 162 -16.89 -1.40 -3.89
N PRO A 163 -16.42 -2.18 -2.90
CA PRO A 163 -16.05 -1.64 -1.58
C PRO A 163 -15.06 -0.49 -1.66
N ILE A 164 -13.95 -0.66 -2.40
CA ILE A 164 -12.94 0.39 -2.56
C ILE A 164 -13.53 1.63 -3.22
N GLN A 165 -14.34 1.49 -4.27
CA GLN A 165 -15.00 2.62 -4.95
C GLN A 165 -15.94 3.39 -4.03
N ARG A 166 -16.73 2.70 -3.19
CA ARG A 166 -17.59 3.35 -2.18
C ARG A 166 -16.76 4.13 -1.18
N LEU A 167 -15.72 3.49 -0.61
CA LEU A 167 -14.80 4.15 0.31
C LEU A 167 -14.20 5.42 -0.32
N LEU A 168 -13.70 5.34 -1.55
CA LEU A 168 -13.13 6.49 -2.26
C LEU A 168 -14.16 7.60 -2.46
N HIS A 169 -15.40 7.27 -2.81
CA HIS A 169 -16.47 8.26 -2.97
C HIS A 169 -16.73 9.02 -1.66
N GLU A 170 -16.74 8.33 -0.55
CA GLU A 170 -17.04 8.87 0.77
C GLU A 170 -15.86 9.63 1.38
N THR A 171 -14.63 9.19 1.14
CA THR A 171 -13.44 9.69 1.85
C THR A 171 -12.60 10.68 1.08
N LEU A 172 -12.67 10.71 -0.26
CA LEU A 172 -11.97 11.72 -1.04
C LEU A 172 -12.64 13.10 -0.91
N GLU A 173 -11.82 14.11 -0.67
CA GLU A 173 -12.22 15.51 -0.78
C GLU A 173 -12.67 15.83 -2.22
N LYS A 174 -13.41 16.93 -2.42
CA LYS A 174 -13.65 17.47 -3.76
C LYS A 174 -12.31 17.87 -4.38
N GLY A 175 -12.09 17.55 -5.66
CA GLY A 175 -10.79 17.72 -6.29
C GLY A 175 -9.69 16.81 -5.76
N GLY A 176 -10.00 15.90 -4.84
CA GLY A 176 -9.06 14.90 -4.32
C GLY A 176 -8.72 13.82 -5.33
N MET A 177 -7.65 13.08 -5.10
CA MET A 177 -7.19 12.05 -6.02
C MET A 177 -6.96 10.69 -5.34
N PHE A 178 -7.22 9.63 -6.09
CA PHE A 178 -6.75 8.28 -5.78
C PHE A 178 -5.60 7.91 -6.69
N LEU A 179 -4.49 7.43 -6.10
CA LEU A 179 -3.35 6.88 -6.81
C LEU A 179 -3.29 5.38 -6.53
N ALA A 180 -3.51 4.57 -7.55
CA ALA A 180 -3.34 3.13 -7.47
C ALA A 180 -2.13 2.70 -8.29
N SER A 181 -1.39 1.72 -7.82
CA SER A 181 -0.34 1.08 -8.61
C SER A 181 -0.53 -0.42 -8.68
N ASP A 182 -0.28 -1.00 -9.84
CA ASP A 182 -0.34 -2.44 -10.07
C ASP A 182 0.67 -2.85 -11.17
N PRO A 183 0.98 -4.15 -11.31
CA PRO A 183 1.90 -4.66 -12.32
C PRO A 183 1.24 -4.84 -13.71
N ASP A 184 0.34 -3.93 -14.12
CA ASP A 184 -0.40 -3.99 -15.40
C ASP A 184 -1.32 -5.21 -15.50
N ARG A 185 -2.02 -5.54 -14.40
CA ARG A 185 -2.93 -6.68 -14.34
C ARG A 185 -4.22 -6.40 -15.10
N ARG A 186 -4.69 -7.38 -15.89
CA ARG A 186 -6.01 -7.30 -16.55
C ARG A 186 -7.17 -7.14 -15.55
N ALA A 187 -6.99 -7.59 -14.32
CA ALA A 187 -7.99 -7.47 -13.25
C ALA A 187 -8.28 -6.01 -12.88
N ALA A 188 -7.34 -5.08 -13.06
CA ALA A 188 -7.54 -3.66 -12.77
C ALA A 188 -8.44 -2.93 -13.81
N ALA A 189 -8.54 -3.43 -15.04
CA ALA A 189 -9.28 -2.76 -16.11
C ALA A 189 -10.76 -2.48 -15.77
N PRO A 190 -11.55 -3.44 -15.22
CA PRO A 190 -12.94 -3.16 -14.85
C PRO A 190 -13.08 -2.08 -13.76
N PHE A 191 -12.12 -2.00 -12.83
CA PHE A 191 -12.09 -0.93 -11.84
C PHE A 191 -11.89 0.43 -12.50
N VAL A 192 -10.92 0.53 -13.42
CA VAL A 192 -10.64 1.76 -14.17
C VAL A 192 -11.87 2.24 -14.96
N GLU A 193 -12.52 1.32 -15.70
CA GLU A 193 -13.73 1.61 -16.48
C GLU A 193 -14.86 2.11 -15.58
N SER A 194 -15.09 1.46 -14.44
CA SER A 194 -16.12 1.85 -13.47
C SER A 194 -15.85 3.21 -12.85
N MET A 195 -14.59 3.52 -12.50
CA MET A 195 -14.22 4.84 -11.95
C MET A 195 -14.45 5.96 -12.98
N ILE A 196 -14.10 5.73 -14.25
CA ILE A 196 -14.39 6.68 -15.34
C ILE A 196 -15.90 6.90 -15.49
N ALA A 197 -16.68 5.82 -15.49
CA ALA A 197 -18.15 5.89 -15.58
C ALA A 197 -18.78 6.65 -14.38
N ARG A 198 -18.12 6.64 -13.22
CA ARG A 198 -18.51 7.42 -12.03
C ARG A 198 -18.04 8.90 -12.08
N GLY A 199 -17.44 9.35 -13.19
CA GLY A 199 -17.04 10.72 -13.40
C GLY A 199 -15.63 11.09 -12.92
N TYR A 200 -14.80 10.11 -12.52
CA TYR A 200 -13.40 10.39 -12.22
C TYR A 200 -12.59 10.59 -13.51
N ARG A 201 -11.73 11.62 -13.54
CA ARG A 201 -10.76 11.77 -14.61
C ARG A 201 -9.60 10.81 -14.37
N HIS A 202 -9.29 9.98 -15.36
CA HIS A 202 -8.26 8.96 -15.26
C HIS A 202 -7.04 9.32 -16.12
N SER A 203 -5.85 9.02 -15.59
CA SER A 203 -4.61 8.94 -16.34
C SER A 203 -3.74 7.81 -15.79
N ALA A 204 -2.87 7.23 -16.61
CA ALA A 204 -2.00 6.14 -16.24
C ALA A 204 -0.56 6.42 -16.68
N GLN A 205 0.39 6.07 -15.82
CA GLN A 205 1.82 6.28 -16.05
C GLN A 205 2.58 4.96 -15.89
N PRO A 206 3.15 4.39 -16.98
CA PRO A 206 3.99 3.20 -16.87
C PRO A 206 5.34 3.54 -16.25
N ARG A 207 5.84 2.63 -15.41
CA ARG A 207 7.13 2.72 -14.74
C ARG A 207 7.88 1.40 -14.83
N LYS A 208 9.20 1.50 -14.97
CA LYS A 208 10.09 0.36 -14.82
C LYS A 208 10.66 0.37 -13.40
N VAL A 209 10.46 -0.73 -12.69
CA VAL A 209 10.93 -0.92 -11.32
C VAL A 209 11.86 -2.12 -11.32
N LYS A 210 13.14 -1.90 -11.00
CA LYS A 210 14.06 -3.00 -10.76
C LYS A 210 13.95 -3.41 -9.29
N PHE A 211 13.61 -4.68 -9.06
CA PHE A 211 13.51 -5.27 -7.73
C PHE A 211 13.97 -6.73 -7.79
N GLU A 212 14.80 -7.15 -6.84
CA GLU A 212 15.39 -8.51 -6.75
C GLU A 212 15.95 -9.02 -8.09
N SER A 213 16.73 -8.16 -8.77
CA SER A 213 17.35 -8.41 -10.08
C SER A 213 16.37 -8.58 -11.25
N LYS A 214 15.06 -8.41 -11.03
CA LYS A 214 14.02 -8.46 -12.07
C LYS A 214 13.60 -7.04 -12.48
N ASP A 215 13.34 -6.86 -13.77
CA ASP A 215 12.68 -5.65 -14.28
C ASP A 215 11.18 -5.86 -14.26
N ASN A 216 10.48 -5.05 -13.47
CA ASN A 216 9.03 -5.10 -13.31
C ASN A 216 8.41 -3.91 -14.03
N ARG A 217 7.32 -4.14 -14.76
CA ARG A 217 6.45 -3.08 -15.26
C ARG A 217 5.39 -2.79 -14.21
N VAL A 218 5.26 -1.52 -13.83
CA VAL A 218 4.26 -1.03 -12.89
C VAL A 218 3.51 0.10 -13.56
N ILE A 219 2.20 0.10 -13.45
CA ILE A 219 1.34 1.22 -13.88
C ILE A 219 0.90 1.99 -12.63
N VAL A 220 1.10 3.31 -12.63
CA VAL A 220 0.49 4.18 -11.62
C VAL A 220 -0.73 4.84 -12.26
N HIS A 221 -1.90 4.48 -11.78
CA HIS A 221 -3.19 5.05 -12.15
C HIS A 221 -3.50 6.24 -11.26
N ARG A 222 -3.94 7.32 -11.84
CA ARG A 222 -4.43 8.51 -11.15
C ARG A 222 -5.90 8.72 -11.49
N PHE A 223 -6.74 8.75 -10.48
CA PHE A 223 -8.16 9.07 -10.56
C PHE A 223 -8.42 10.37 -9.82
N LEU A 224 -8.80 11.41 -10.54
CA LEU A 224 -9.13 12.70 -9.95
C LEU A 224 -10.65 12.84 -9.82
N LYS A 225 -11.11 13.04 -8.58
CA LYS A 225 -12.52 13.26 -8.28
C LYS A 225 -12.93 14.64 -8.82
N ALA A 226 -14.03 14.69 -9.56
CA ALA A 226 -14.60 15.97 -9.98
C ALA A 226 -15.06 16.82 -8.77
N ASP A 227 -15.16 18.13 -8.96
CA ASP A 227 -15.63 19.08 -7.97
C ASP A 227 -17.12 18.88 -7.59
#